data_f340063a0912aa1bc8140d9dfa68d5b0
#
_entry.id   f340063a0912aa1bc8140d9dfa68d5b0
#
_cell.length_a   1.000
_cell.length_b   1.000
_cell.length_c   1.000
_cell.angle_alpha   90.00
_cell.angle_beta   90.00
_cell.angle_gamma   90.00
#
_symmetry.space_group_name_H-M   'P 1'
#
loop_
_entity.id
_entity.type
_entity.pdbx_description
1 polymer ?
#
loop_
_entity_poly.entity_id
_entity_poly.type
_entity_poly.pdbx_seq_one_letter_code
_entity_poly.pdbx_strand_id
1 'polypeptide(L)'
;MSYAVVTLKKGEGRTLKAGGAWIFDNEIESITGGFDNGSLVLVHDFDGYPMGRGFINQNSKIRVRMMTRNIHQEIDESFLRMRVKNAWEYRKTTVDTSSCRLIFGEADFLPGLTVDKYEDVLVVECLALGMEAFKETIVKLLKEMLAEDGVIIHGVFERSDANERKKEGLPKVKGWIGEIGRASCRERV
;
A
#
# COMPACT_ATOMS: atom_id res chain seq x y z
N MET A 1 -18.53 -11.61 -6.35
CA MET A 1 -19.05 -10.25 -6.07
C MET A 1 -18.59 -9.35 -7.22
N SER A 2 -19.47 -8.49 -7.77
CA SER A 2 -19.07 -7.54 -8.79
C SER A 2 -18.47 -6.30 -8.11
N TYR A 3 -17.29 -5.85 -8.57
CA TYR A 3 -16.70 -4.60 -8.12
C TYR A 3 -17.53 -3.39 -8.58
N ALA A 4 -17.56 -2.34 -7.80
CA ALA A 4 -18.04 -1.05 -8.28
C ALA A 4 -17.10 -0.52 -9.38
N VAL A 5 -17.67 0.24 -10.33
CA VAL A 5 -16.93 0.78 -11.47
C VAL A 5 -16.84 2.30 -11.35
N VAL A 6 -15.63 2.81 -11.37
CA VAL A 6 -15.31 4.24 -11.44
C VAL A 6 -15.04 4.60 -12.90
N THR A 7 -15.84 5.47 -13.49
CA THR A 7 -15.67 5.96 -14.86
C THR A 7 -15.07 7.36 -14.85
N LEU A 8 -14.00 7.57 -15.60
CA LEU A 8 -13.33 8.85 -15.71
C LEU A 8 -14.01 9.77 -16.72
N LYS A 9 -13.86 11.07 -16.51
CA LYS A 9 -14.34 12.09 -17.47
C LYS A 9 -13.55 12.03 -18.77
N LYS A 10 -14.16 12.50 -19.83
CA LYS A 10 -13.50 12.64 -21.15
C LYS A 10 -12.27 13.55 -21.04
N GLY A 11 -11.15 13.05 -21.51
CA GLY A 11 -9.86 13.76 -21.45
C GLY A 11 -9.05 13.52 -20.20
N GLU A 12 -9.63 12.89 -19.17
CA GLU A 12 -8.94 12.50 -17.94
C GLU A 12 -8.26 11.12 -18.06
N GLY A 13 -7.51 10.72 -17.03
CA GLY A 13 -6.76 9.46 -17.03
C GLY A 13 -5.43 9.50 -17.79
N ARG A 14 -4.97 10.66 -18.26
CA ARG A 14 -3.66 10.80 -18.92
C ARG A 14 -2.52 10.44 -17.97
N THR A 15 -2.61 10.88 -16.71
CA THR A 15 -1.64 10.56 -15.67
C THR A 15 -1.55 9.06 -15.42
N LEU A 16 -2.70 8.36 -15.41
CA LEU A 16 -2.73 6.90 -15.30
C LEU A 16 -2.03 6.24 -16.49
N LYS A 17 -2.32 6.67 -17.72
CA LYS A 17 -1.68 6.15 -18.95
C LYS A 17 -0.17 6.38 -18.96
N ALA A 18 0.28 7.48 -18.33
CA ALA A 18 1.69 7.82 -18.18
C ALA A 18 2.40 7.13 -16.99
N GLY A 19 1.72 6.30 -16.22
CA GLY A 19 2.35 5.58 -15.10
C GLY A 19 1.87 5.99 -13.72
N GLY A 20 1.06 7.04 -13.60
CA GLY A 20 0.52 7.51 -12.32
C GLY A 20 -0.39 6.49 -11.65
N ALA A 21 -0.52 6.60 -10.33
CA ALA A 21 -1.30 5.68 -9.51
C ALA A 21 -2.52 6.35 -8.85
N TRP A 22 -2.74 7.64 -9.07
CA TRP A 22 -3.77 8.41 -8.38
C TRP A 22 -4.85 8.91 -9.35
N ILE A 23 -6.09 8.86 -8.88
CA ILE A 23 -7.24 9.46 -9.53
C ILE A 23 -7.85 10.43 -8.51
N PHE A 24 -7.97 11.68 -8.89
CA PHE A 24 -8.57 12.71 -8.05
C PHE A 24 -10.09 12.74 -8.22
N ASP A 25 -10.78 13.32 -7.24
CA ASP A 25 -12.23 13.43 -7.22
C ASP A 25 -12.80 14.17 -8.43
N ASN A 26 -12.10 15.20 -8.91
CA ASN A 26 -12.51 16.01 -10.07
C ASN A 26 -12.34 15.27 -11.42
N GLU A 27 -11.59 14.16 -11.49
CA GLU A 27 -11.38 13.36 -12.70
C GLU A 27 -12.52 12.35 -12.93
N ILE A 28 -13.38 12.12 -11.93
CA ILE A 28 -14.42 11.09 -11.98
C ILE A 28 -15.73 11.65 -12.55
N GLU A 29 -16.28 10.96 -13.55
CA GLU A 29 -17.60 11.23 -14.12
C GLU A 29 -18.69 10.56 -13.30
N SER A 30 -18.55 9.27 -13.01
CA SER A 30 -19.54 8.49 -12.30
C SER A 30 -18.94 7.30 -11.57
N ILE A 31 -19.68 6.81 -10.58
CA ILE A 31 -19.39 5.56 -9.87
C ILE A 31 -20.66 4.72 -9.88
N THR A 32 -20.58 3.50 -10.38
CA THR A 32 -21.71 2.57 -10.46
C THR A 32 -21.43 1.31 -9.63
N GLY A 33 -22.46 0.78 -8.96
CA GLY A 33 -22.33 -0.34 -8.02
C GLY A 33 -22.16 0.13 -6.57
N GLY A 34 -22.39 -0.79 -5.64
CA GLY A 34 -22.21 -0.53 -4.19
C GLY A 34 -20.76 -0.70 -3.77
N PHE A 35 -20.29 0.16 -2.89
CA PHE A 35 -18.96 0.09 -2.29
C PHE A 35 -18.91 0.78 -0.94
N ASP A 36 -17.97 0.39 -0.13
CA ASP A 36 -17.55 1.07 1.09
C ASP A 36 -16.21 1.76 0.88
N ASN A 37 -15.89 2.76 1.72
CA ASN A 37 -14.56 3.36 1.70
C ASN A 37 -13.49 2.30 2.02
N GLY A 38 -12.44 2.26 1.20
CA GLY A 38 -11.39 1.23 1.27
C GLY A 38 -11.66 0.01 0.38
N SER A 39 -12.87 -0.13 -0.19
CA SER A 39 -13.19 -1.22 -1.12
C SER A 39 -12.36 -1.13 -2.41
N LEU A 40 -12.10 -2.30 -3.01
CA LEU A 40 -11.55 -2.40 -4.36
C LEU A 40 -12.61 -2.04 -5.39
N VAL A 41 -12.19 -1.30 -6.42
CA VAL A 41 -13.02 -0.87 -7.53
C VAL A 41 -12.30 -1.12 -8.87
N LEU A 42 -13.10 -1.26 -9.94
CA LEU A 42 -12.60 -1.19 -11.30
C LEU A 42 -12.56 0.26 -11.76
N VAL A 43 -11.57 0.60 -12.56
CA VAL A 43 -11.46 1.92 -13.18
C VAL A 43 -11.58 1.78 -14.68
N HIS A 44 -12.48 2.57 -15.27
CA HIS A 44 -12.68 2.67 -16.70
C HIS A 44 -12.42 4.12 -17.17
N ASP A 45 -11.96 4.28 -18.39
CA ASP A 45 -11.95 5.59 -19.02
C ASP A 45 -13.37 5.98 -19.49
N PHE A 46 -13.50 7.16 -20.11
CA PHE A 46 -14.80 7.69 -20.52
C PHE A 46 -15.52 6.86 -21.61
N ASP A 47 -14.79 6.06 -22.37
CA ASP A 47 -15.34 5.15 -23.40
C ASP A 47 -15.63 3.74 -22.83
N GLY A 48 -15.43 3.54 -21.53
CA GLY A 48 -15.61 2.23 -20.87
C GLY A 48 -14.42 1.30 -21.00
N TYR A 49 -13.26 1.78 -21.49
CA TYR A 49 -12.07 0.96 -21.57
C TYR A 49 -11.51 0.72 -20.17
N PRO A 50 -11.25 -0.55 -19.76
CA PRO A 50 -10.78 -0.86 -18.43
C PRO A 50 -9.31 -0.46 -18.25
N MET A 51 -9.03 0.31 -17.21
CA MET A 51 -7.70 0.86 -16.90
C MET A 51 -7.00 0.14 -15.76
N GLY A 52 -7.71 -0.62 -14.93
CA GLY A 52 -7.15 -1.37 -13.82
C GLY A 52 -8.04 -1.43 -12.60
N ARG A 53 -7.44 -1.82 -11.47
CA ARG A 53 -8.09 -1.93 -10.15
C ARG A 53 -7.34 -1.11 -9.12
N GLY A 54 -8.08 -0.53 -8.18
CA GLY A 54 -7.54 0.20 -7.04
C GLY A 54 -8.52 0.19 -5.89
N PHE A 55 -8.17 0.84 -4.80
CA PHE A 55 -9.11 1.06 -3.70
C PHE A 55 -9.61 2.51 -3.70
N ILE A 56 -10.89 2.68 -3.35
CA ILE A 56 -11.60 3.96 -3.31
C ILE A 56 -11.69 4.51 -1.89
N ASN A 57 -11.58 5.83 -1.75
CA ASN A 57 -11.86 6.53 -0.50
C ASN A 57 -12.56 7.87 -0.76
N GLN A 58 -13.82 7.99 -0.33
CA GLN A 58 -14.61 9.21 -0.51
C GLN A 58 -14.19 10.37 0.40
N ASN A 59 -13.43 10.10 1.46
CA ASN A 59 -12.90 11.13 2.36
C ASN A 59 -11.68 11.86 1.76
N SER A 60 -10.99 11.20 0.82
CA SER A 60 -9.76 11.71 0.22
C SER A 60 -10.01 12.45 -1.09
N LYS A 61 -9.22 13.49 -1.38
CA LYS A 61 -9.16 14.09 -2.72
C LYS A 61 -8.53 13.15 -3.74
N ILE A 62 -7.59 12.28 -3.32
CA ILE A 62 -7.12 11.15 -4.11
C ILE A 62 -8.17 10.07 -3.97
N ARG A 63 -9.18 10.12 -4.83
CA ARG A 63 -10.38 9.30 -4.75
C ARG A 63 -10.11 7.82 -4.97
N VAL A 64 -9.22 7.48 -5.91
CA VAL A 64 -8.79 6.11 -6.14
C VAL A 64 -7.28 6.02 -6.20
N ARG A 65 -6.71 5.04 -5.51
CA ARG A 65 -5.30 4.66 -5.61
C ARG A 65 -5.20 3.32 -6.31
N MET A 66 -4.52 3.32 -7.46
CA MET A 66 -4.39 2.12 -8.29
C MET A 66 -3.43 1.11 -7.67
N MET A 67 -3.85 -0.15 -7.63
CA MET A 67 -3.04 -1.30 -7.18
C MET A 67 -2.46 -2.07 -8.38
N THR A 68 -3.24 -2.19 -9.45
CA THR A 68 -2.81 -2.88 -10.67
C THR A 68 -3.52 -2.31 -11.90
N ARG A 69 -2.85 -2.39 -13.05
CA ARG A 69 -3.44 -2.08 -14.35
C ARG A 69 -4.04 -3.28 -15.05
N ASN A 70 -3.76 -4.46 -14.54
CA ASN A 70 -4.36 -5.68 -15.04
C ASN A 70 -5.70 -5.91 -14.34
N ILE A 71 -6.80 -5.76 -15.06
CA ILE A 71 -8.16 -5.95 -14.53
C ILE A 71 -8.46 -7.39 -14.12
N HIS A 72 -7.70 -8.35 -14.62
CA HIS A 72 -7.86 -9.77 -14.30
C HIS A 72 -7.00 -10.18 -13.09
N GLN A 73 -6.12 -9.29 -12.62
CA GLN A 73 -5.28 -9.56 -11.45
C GLN A 73 -6.10 -9.43 -10.19
N GLU A 74 -6.29 -10.53 -9.47
CA GLU A 74 -6.86 -10.46 -8.12
C GLU A 74 -5.85 -9.84 -7.15
N ILE A 75 -6.38 -9.02 -6.23
CA ILE A 75 -5.59 -8.37 -5.17
C ILE A 75 -5.79 -9.18 -3.89
N ASP A 76 -5.05 -10.27 -3.83
CA ASP A 76 -5.05 -11.27 -2.76
C ASP A 76 -3.69 -11.35 -2.07
N GLU A 77 -3.50 -12.31 -1.17
CA GLU A 77 -2.22 -12.51 -0.48
C GLU A 77 -1.09 -12.84 -1.46
N SER A 78 -1.38 -13.56 -2.55
CA SER A 78 -0.36 -13.91 -3.55
C SER A 78 0.13 -12.68 -4.31
N PHE A 79 -0.79 -11.76 -4.62
CA PHE A 79 -0.46 -10.46 -5.21
C PHE A 79 0.40 -9.62 -4.25
N LEU A 80 0.03 -9.54 -2.99
CA LEU A 80 0.80 -8.80 -1.97
C LEU A 80 2.20 -9.41 -1.78
N ARG A 81 2.30 -10.74 -1.74
CA ARG A 81 3.58 -11.47 -1.65
C ARG A 81 4.48 -11.13 -2.84
N MET A 82 3.94 -11.10 -4.04
CA MET A 82 4.70 -10.71 -5.24
C MET A 82 5.22 -9.27 -5.12
N ARG A 83 4.39 -8.31 -4.66
CA ARG A 83 4.81 -6.90 -4.49
C ARG A 83 5.92 -6.76 -3.45
N VAL A 84 5.76 -7.39 -2.30
CA VAL A 84 6.74 -7.40 -1.23
C VAL A 84 8.05 -8.04 -1.71
N LYS A 85 7.97 -9.17 -2.42
CA LYS A 85 9.14 -9.84 -2.99
C LYS A 85 9.90 -8.94 -3.95
N ASN A 86 9.19 -8.30 -4.89
CA ASN A 86 9.83 -7.41 -5.86
C ASN A 86 10.53 -6.23 -5.16
N ALA A 87 9.90 -5.65 -4.14
CA ALA A 87 10.48 -4.57 -3.36
C ALA A 87 11.77 -5.03 -2.65
N TRP A 88 11.75 -6.20 -1.99
CA TRP A 88 12.92 -6.74 -1.31
C TRP A 88 14.05 -7.09 -2.28
N GLU A 89 13.76 -7.83 -3.35
CA GLU A 89 14.77 -8.18 -4.37
C GLU A 89 15.44 -6.94 -4.96
N TYR A 90 14.67 -5.88 -5.23
CA TYR A 90 15.22 -4.61 -5.71
C TYR A 90 16.19 -4.00 -4.69
N ARG A 91 15.84 -3.99 -3.38
CA ARG A 91 16.72 -3.42 -2.33
C ARG A 91 18.03 -4.20 -2.20
N LYS A 92 17.97 -5.54 -2.29
CA LYS A 92 19.18 -6.37 -2.24
C LYS A 92 20.20 -6.01 -3.32
N THR A 93 19.77 -5.46 -4.45
CA THR A 93 20.65 -5.10 -5.56
C THR A 93 21.09 -3.63 -5.57
N THR A 94 20.44 -2.75 -4.78
CA THR A 94 20.61 -1.30 -4.94
C THR A 94 21.09 -0.57 -3.70
N VAL A 95 20.86 -1.12 -2.51
CA VAL A 95 21.20 -0.44 -1.24
C VAL A 95 21.78 -1.39 -0.21
N ASP A 96 22.36 -0.83 0.86
CA ASP A 96 22.68 -1.59 2.06
C ASP A 96 21.38 -1.97 2.78
N THR A 97 21.14 -3.28 2.90
CA THR A 97 19.92 -3.82 3.47
C THR A 97 19.93 -3.95 5.00
N SER A 98 21.02 -3.60 5.68
CA SER A 98 21.05 -3.52 7.14
C SER A 98 20.06 -2.46 7.66
N SER A 99 20.02 -1.29 6.97
CA SER A 99 19.04 -0.25 7.24
C SER A 99 18.65 0.44 5.95
N CYS A 100 17.39 0.25 5.54
CA CYS A 100 16.91 0.77 4.26
C CYS A 100 15.39 0.96 4.26
N ARG A 101 14.89 1.75 3.32
CA ARG A 101 13.48 1.80 2.99
C ARG A 101 13.10 0.57 2.18
N LEU A 102 12.41 -0.38 2.80
CA LEU A 102 11.96 -1.62 2.16
C LEU A 102 10.81 -1.40 1.18
N ILE A 103 9.80 -0.63 1.60
CA ILE A 103 8.64 -0.29 0.79
C ILE A 103 8.53 1.23 0.73
N PHE A 104 8.36 1.75 -0.48
CA PHE A 104 8.20 3.19 -0.74
C PHE A 104 6.94 3.47 -1.55
N GLY A 105 5.78 3.22 -0.96
CA GLY A 105 4.49 3.63 -1.49
C GLY A 105 4.25 3.23 -2.95
N GLU A 106 3.92 4.21 -3.74
CA GLU A 106 3.61 4.08 -5.16
C GLU A 106 4.79 3.55 -5.98
N ALA A 107 6.03 3.82 -5.58
CA ALA A 107 7.23 3.33 -6.27
C ALA A 107 7.34 1.79 -6.24
N ASP A 108 6.81 1.17 -5.19
CA ASP A 108 6.75 -0.29 -5.04
C ASP A 108 5.33 -0.85 -5.30
N PHE A 109 4.45 -0.01 -5.85
CA PHE A 109 3.06 -0.37 -6.17
C PHE A 109 2.24 -0.83 -4.95
N LEU A 110 2.55 -0.26 -3.78
CA LEU A 110 1.82 -0.41 -2.51
C LEU A 110 1.44 0.98 -1.99
N PRO A 111 0.49 1.67 -2.66
CA PRO A 111 0.25 3.10 -2.49
C PRO A 111 -0.12 3.47 -1.06
N GLY A 112 0.58 4.48 -0.53
CA GLY A 112 0.35 4.99 0.81
C GLY A 112 0.93 4.14 1.94
N LEU A 113 1.77 3.12 1.63
CA LEU A 113 2.49 2.33 2.61
C LEU A 113 3.99 2.60 2.52
N THR A 114 4.61 2.94 3.63
CA THR A 114 6.05 3.01 3.77
C THR A 114 6.52 2.03 4.84
N VAL A 115 7.56 1.28 4.55
CA VAL A 115 8.19 0.40 5.52
C VAL A 115 9.69 0.64 5.49
N ASP A 116 10.23 1.10 6.60
CA ASP A 116 11.66 1.24 6.82
C ASP A 116 12.18 0.10 7.70
N LYS A 117 13.30 -0.48 7.32
CA LYS A 117 14.01 -1.50 8.09
C LYS A 117 15.22 -0.85 8.79
N TYR A 118 15.35 -1.09 10.07
CA TYR A 118 16.50 -0.71 10.89
C TYR A 118 17.00 -1.98 11.60
N GLU A 119 18.06 -2.57 11.09
CA GLU A 119 18.59 -3.84 11.58
C GLU A 119 17.50 -4.93 11.65
N ASP A 120 17.02 -5.26 12.84
CA ASP A 120 16.02 -6.27 13.16
C ASP A 120 14.62 -5.70 13.49
N VAL A 121 14.40 -4.40 13.21
CA VAL A 121 13.12 -3.72 13.44
C VAL A 121 12.57 -3.15 12.15
N LEU A 122 11.27 -3.33 11.94
CA LEU A 122 10.51 -2.64 10.90
C LEU A 122 9.75 -1.45 11.49
N VAL A 123 9.78 -0.32 10.80
CA VAL A 123 8.93 0.84 11.08
C VAL A 123 7.95 1.01 9.93
N VAL A 124 6.66 0.91 10.23
CA VAL A 124 5.57 0.92 9.26
C VAL A 124 4.79 2.23 9.37
N GLU A 125 4.58 2.90 8.24
CA GLU A 125 3.66 4.02 8.11
C GLU A 125 2.62 3.70 7.04
N CYS A 126 1.35 3.69 7.43
CA CYS A 126 0.22 3.50 6.52
C CYS A 126 -0.61 4.78 6.47
N LEU A 127 -0.70 5.43 5.30
CA LEU A 127 -1.39 6.71 5.11
C LEU A 127 -2.69 6.58 4.31
N ALA A 128 -2.96 5.43 3.69
CA ALA A 128 -4.12 5.23 2.81
C ALA A 128 -5.11 4.22 3.39
N LEU A 129 -6.40 4.58 3.39
CA LEU A 129 -7.46 3.76 3.99
C LEU A 129 -7.52 2.35 3.41
N GLY A 130 -7.47 2.20 2.09
CA GLY A 130 -7.53 0.87 1.47
C GLY A 130 -6.30 0.01 1.78
N MET A 131 -5.15 0.63 2.03
CA MET A 131 -3.92 -0.09 2.41
C MET A 131 -3.96 -0.55 3.88
N GLU A 132 -4.71 0.14 4.73
CA GLU A 132 -4.86 -0.25 6.14
C GLU A 132 -5.35 -1.70 6.30
N ALA A 133 -6.26 -2.13 5.42
CA ALA A 133 -6.78 -3.50 5.42
C ALA A 133 -5.72 -4.56 5.07
N PHE A 134 -4.68 -4.19 4.34
CA PHE A 134 -3.60 -5.09 3.92
C PHE A 134 -2.36 -5.02 4.80
N LYS A 135 -2.27 -4.03 5.67
CA LYS A 135 -1.08 -3.73 6.48
C LYS A 135 -0.56 -4.94 7.25
N GLU A 136 -1.41 -5.62 8.00
CA GLU A 136 -1.00 -6.77 8.81
C GLU A 136 -0.51 -7.94 7.95
N THR A 137 -1.21 -8.21 6.84
CA THR A 137 -0.79 -9.24 5.87
C THR A 137 0.58 -8.90 5.28
N ILE A 138 0.80 -7.64 4.90
CA ILE A 138 2.08 -7.21 4.34
C ILE A 138 3.21 -7.33 5.36
N VAL A 139 2.96 -6.94 6.61
CA VAL A 139 3.94 -7.08 7.71
C VAL A 139 4.31 -8.55 7.92
N LYS A 140 3.31 -9.46 7.95
CA LYS A 140 3.53 -10.91 8.02
C LYS A 140 4.40 -11.40 6.86
N LEU A 141 4.04 -11.03 5.63
CA LEU A 141 4.77 -11.42 4.43
C LEU A 141 6.22 -10.90 4.42
N LEU A 142 6.45 -9.68 4.87
CA LEU A 142 7.79 -9.12 5.02
C LEU A 142 8.62 -9.94 6.01
N LYS A 143 8.08 -10.26 7.18
CA LYS A 143 8.80 -11.08 8.19
C LYS A 143 9.15 -12.45 7.66
N GLU A 144 8.22 -13.12 6.97
CA GLU A 144 8.44 -14.45 6.37
C GLU A 144 9.56 -14.38 5.33
N MET A 145 9.49 -13.43 4.42
CA MET A 145 10.45 -13.29 3.33
C MET A 145 11.86 -12.90 3.80
N LEU A 146 11.95 -11.98 4.76
CA LEU A 146 13.22 -11.61 5.37
C LEU A 146 13.85 -12.80 6.11
N ALA A 147 13.04 -13.63 6.79
CA ALA A 147 13.50 -14.83 7.46
C ALA A 147 14.03 -15.89 6.47
N GLU A 148 13.43 -16.01 5.27
CA GLU A 148 13.95 -16.90 4.20
C GLU A 148 15.39 -16.52 3.80
N ASP A 149 15.73 -15.23 3.85
CA ASP A 149 17.09 -14.72 3.58
C ASP A 149 17.96 -14.61 4.86
N GLY A 150 17.52 -15.22 5.97
CA GLY A 150 18.27 -15.26 7.24
C GLY A 150 18.17 -13.97 8.07
N VAL A 151 17.27 -13.04 7.72
CA VAL A 151 17.05 -11.78 8.44
C VAL A 151 15.85 -11.92 9.37
N ILE A 152 16.10 -12.05 10.66
CA ILE A 152 15.04 -12.21 11.66
C ILE A 152 14.59 -10.83 12.18
N ILE A 153 13.30 -10.52 12.02
CA ILE A 153 12.70 -9.30 12.54
C ILE A 153 12.11 -9.54 13.94
N HIS A 154 12.65 -8.85 14.94
CA HIS A 154 12.25 -8.97 16.34
C HIS A 154 11.16 -7.99 16.75
N GLY A 155 10.99 -6.89 16.00
CA GLY A 155 9.97 -5.89 16.32
C GLY A 155 9.40 -5.20 15.09
N VAL A 156 8.11 -4.82 15.17
CA VAL A 156 7.46 -3.97 14.17
C VAL A 156 6.81 -2.81 14.89
N PHE A 157 7.23 -1.59 14.57
CA PHE A 157 6.67 -0.38 15.16
C PHE A 157 5.83 0.37 14.13
N GLU A 158 4.59 0.64 14.43
CA GLU A 158 3.74 1.49 13.60
C GLU A 158 3.93 2.96 13.97
N ARG A 159 4.19 3.78 12.96
CA ARG A 159 4.29 5.24 13.04
C ARG A 159 3.33 5.90 12.06
N SER A 160 2.06 5.58 12.18
CA SER A 160 0.97 6.11 11.35
C SER A 160 0.30 7.30 12.04
N ASP A 161 1.08 8.30 12.49
CA ASP A 161 0.61 9.45 13.27
C ASP A 161 0.61 10.77 12.49
N ALA A 162 0.86 10.73 11.17
CA ALA A 162 0.84 11.89 10.29
C ALA A 162 -0.57 12.50 10.16
N ASN A 163 -0.63 13.82 9.90
CA ASN A 163 -1.90 14.54 9.76
C ASN A 163 -2.70 14.12 8.52
N GLU A 164 -2.02 13.59 7.52
CA GLU A 164 -2.58 13.08 6.26
C GLU A 164 -3.62 11.98 6.50
N ARG A 165 -3.43 11.16 7.53
CA ARG A 165 -4.40 10.11 7.92
C ARG A 165 -5.80 10.65 8.22
N LYS A 166 -5.89 11.84 8.79
CA LYS A 166 -7.21 12.49 9.04
C LYS A 166 -7.95 12.77 7.74
N LYS A 167 -7.24 13.14 6.67
CA LYS A 167 -7.83 13.38 5.34
C LYS A 167 -8.31 12.08 4.69
N GLU A 168 -7.72 10.97 5.07
CA GLU A 168 -8.13 9.62 4.63
C GLU A 168 -9.25 9.03 5.51
N GLY A 169 -9.67 9.70 6.58
CA GLY A 169 -10.66 9.20 7.53
C GLY A 169 -10.10 8.18 8.52
N LEU A 170 -8.78 8.14 8.69
CA LEU A 170 -8.09 7.21 9.57
C LEU A 170 -7.69 7.88 10.90
N PRO A 171 -7.75 7.15 12.02
CA PRO A 171 -7.17 7.62 13.28
C PRO A 171 -5.64 7.64 13.20
N LYS A 172 -5.03 8.47 14.03
CA LYS A 172 -3.58 8.39 14.26
C LYS A 172 -3.27 7.15 15.08
N VAL A 173 -2.25 6.40 14.64
CA VAL A 173 -1.77 5.20 15.34
C VAL A 173 -0.26 5.29 15.52
N LYS A 174 0.20 4.95 16.71
CA LYS A 174 1.63 4.86 17.03
C LYS A 174 1.83 3.81 18.12
N GLY A 175 2.68 2.83 17.86
CA GLY A 175 2.96 1.76 18.82
C GLY A 175 3.51 0.50 18.16
N TRP A 176 3.79 -0.49 18.96
CA TRP A 176 4.25 -1.79 18.48
C TRP A 176 3.10 -2.61 17.90
N ILE A 177 3.33 -3.30 16.80
CA ILE A 177 2.39 -4.26 16.20
C ILE A 177 2.75 -5.67 16.71
N GLY A 178 1.78 -6.33 17.36
CA GLY A 178 1.96 -7.68 17.91
C GLY A 178 2.83 -7.73 19.17
N GLU A 179 3.19 -8.96 19.59
CA GLU A 179 4.10 -9.15 20.71
C GLU A 179 5.51 -8.75 20.30
N ILE A 180 6.14 -7.93 21.14
CA ILE A 180 7.56 -7.62 21.02
C ILE A 180 8.30 -8.90 21.44
N GLY A 181 8.81 -9.65 20.47
CA GLY A 181 9.87 -10.60 20.77
C GLY A 181 10.98 -9.78 21.45
N ARG A 182 11.34 -10.12 22.68
CA ARG A 182 12.29 -9.34 23.48
C ARG A 182 13.51 -9.00 22.64
N ALA A 183 13.52 -7.80 22.06
CA ALA A 183 14.72 -7.20 21.56
C ALA A 183 15.66 -7.13 22.77
N SER A 184 16.76 -7.86 22.73
CA SER A 184 17.80 -7.70 23.73
C SER A 184 18.40 -6.32 23.49
N CYS A 185 17.83 -5.32 24.14
CA CYS A 185 18.49 -4.06 24.33
C CYS A 185 19.69 -4.36 25.27
N ARG A 186 20.78 -4.90 24.69
CA ARG A 186 22.05 -4.91 25.37
C ARG A 186 22.51 -3.45 25.38
N GLU A 187 22.37 -2.83 26.55
CA GLU A 187 23.07 -1.64 26.90
C GLU A 187 24.51 -1.75 26.39
N ARG A 188 24.86 -0.91 25.42
CA ARG A 188 26.26 -0.60 25.19
C ARG A 188 26.61 0.53 26.15
N VAL A 189 27.27 0.14 27.23
CA VAL A 189 28.04 1.04 28.07
C VAL A 189 29.22 1.58 27.27
#